data_0fd7b321d1df555459fdf35993f312b6
#
_entry.id   0fd7b321d1df555459fdf35993f312b6
#
_cell.length_a   1.000
_cell.length_b   1.000
_cell.length_c   1.000
_cell.angle_alpha   90.00
_cell.angle_beta   90.00
_cell.angle_gamma   90.00
#
_symmetry.space_group_name_H-M   'P 1'
#
loop_
_entity.id
_entity.type
_entity.pdbx_description
1 polymer ?
#
loop_
_entity_poly.entity_id
_entity_poly.type
_entity_poly.pdbx_seq_one_letter_code
_entity_poly.pdbx_strand_id
1 'polypeptide(L)'
;SSASASGPGSSSGSASGSASGSASSSASAVASASASASSSGSSSTAAGVPTADATPADGGYAYASNVDTHRLVVQDICDINDIVGDYKWSEIAEIYANGVHSVKSDGSVRTIGGFAVGEGKKHGVDTYYGTPTPLDDFVSAALNGTGVWAGESDAVRKQGVQKGIMNQIMIAWVVHELNAALAKAADGNFDVASGAVHNWDEAWAFYHGAAPGCGPFATANKRAKDFGTLGSDGETALANEGLLAAMIDGRDALLAGDEAGTISAAREATKHVFITYAQATIKYAAKVYSDLEAGDTEAARVHQAEGWAFFRIIEPILGNNGIDTSVIDSILNMENEPGSGSVADIQAVLDPVIAYFGITPAEFGSYG
;
A
#
# COMPACT_ATOMS: atom_id res chain seq x y z
N SER A 1 10.61 69.30 7.95
CA SER A 1 11.16 69.50 9.29
C SER A 1 11.43 68.17 9.88
N SER A 2 12.62 67.56 9.83
CA SER A 2 13.70 67.65 10.85
C SER A 2 13.28 66.96 12.16
N ALA A 3 13.97 66.10 12.78
CA ALA A 3 15.31 65.53 12.83
C ALA A 3 15.28 64.34 13.77
N SER A 4 16.09 63.29 13.56
CA SER A 4 17.34 62.93 14.28
C SER A 4 17.16 62.73 15.81
N ALA A 5 17.65 61.72 16.51
CA ALA A 5 18.88 61.00 16.47
C ALA A 5 18.96 59.97 17.65
N SER A 6 19.86 59.01 17.49
CA SER A 6 20.84 58.46 18.44
C SER A 6 20.41 57.33 19.40
N GLY A 7 21.04 56.10 19.19
CA GLY A 7 21.31 55.09 20.20
C GLY A 7 22.47 55.52 21.17
N PRO A 8 23.22 54.62 21.84
CA PRO A 8 23.24 53.14 21.88
C PRO A 8 23.23 52.57 23.35
N GLY A 9 23.22 51.27 23.49
CA GLY A 9 23.44 50.66 24.81
C GLY A 9 23.67 49.16 24.71
N SER A 10 24.92 48.77 24.73
CA SER A 10 25.41 47.41 24.91
C SER A 10 25.22 46.93 26.35
N SER A 11 24.81 45.69 26.54
CA SER A 11 25.27 44.90 27.66
C SER A 11 25.20 43.41 27.37
N SER A 12 26.35 42.79 27.43
CA SER A 12 26.70 41.40 27.42
C SER A 12 26.08 40.66 28.60
N GLY A 13 25.59 39.47 28.35
CA GLY A 13 25.21 38.48 29.40
C GLY A 13 25.30 37.08 28.88
N SER A 14 26.45 36.43 29.09
CA SER A 14 26.66 35.02 28.89
C SER A 14 25.94 34.23 29.97
N ALA A 15 25.16 33.21 29.56
CA ALA A 15 24.85 32.10 30.44
C ALA A 15 24.73 30.82 29.58
N SER A 16 25.74 30.00 29.75
CA SER A 16 25.79 28.60 29.31
C SER A 16 24.78 27.77 30.08
N GLY A 17 23.92 27.06 29.32
CA GLY A 17 23.03 26.03 29.85
C GLY A 17 22.96 24.87 28.91
N SER A 18 23.83 23.88 29.12
CA SER A 18 23.76 22.60 28.42
C SER A 18 22.55 21.81 28.92
N ALA A 19 21.63 21.54 28.06
CA ALA A 19 20.63 20.48 28.26
C ALA A 19 20.67 19.56 27.03
N SER A 20 21.34 18.43 27.23
CA SER A 20 21.33 17.27 26.36
C SER A 20 19.97 16.60 26.44
N GLY A 21 19.14 16.83 25.45
CA GLY A 21 17.92 16.06 25.21
C GLY A 21 18.21 15.02 24.13
N SER A 22 18.38 13.76 24.56
CA SER A 22 18.52 12.62 23.66
C SER A 22 17.17 12.34 23.02
N ALA A 23 17.00 12.70 21.76
CA ALA A 23 15.94 12.19 20.94
C ALA A 23 16.35 10.80 20.44
N SER A 24 15.72 9.78 20.96
CA SER A 24 15.86 8.40 20.46
C SER A 24 15.12 8.27 19.15
N SER A 25 15.83 8.43 18.06
CA SER A 25 15.36 7.98 16.75
C SER A 25 15.52 6.48 16.69
N SER A 26 14.40 5.75 16.77
CA SER A 26 14.35 4.32 16.50
C SER A 26 14.47 4.11 14.99
N ALA A 27 15.68 4.11 14.48
CA ALA A 27 15.97 3.57 13.19
C ALA A 27 16.00 2.05 13.30
N SER A 28 15.00 1.38 12.75
CA SER A 28 15.02 -0.08 12.57
C SER A 28 16.07 -0.43 11.53
N ALA A 29 17.28 -0.68 11.98
CA ALA A 29 18.34 -1.24 11.17
C ALA A 29 18.06 -2.73 10.97
N VAL A 30 17.68 -3.11 9.76
CA VAL A 30 17.67 -4.52 9.36
C VAL A 30 19.13 -4.92 9.11
N ALA A 31 19.66 -5.71 10.04
CA ALA A 31 21.02 -6.22 9.96
C ALA A 31 21.15 -7.23 8.80
N SER A 32 22.16 -6.99 7.96
CA SER A 32 22.58 -7.92 6.93
C SER A 32 23.23 -9.14 7.59
N ALA A 33 22.62 -10.30 7.46
CA ALA A 33 23.26 -11.58 7.71
C ALA A 33 23.15 -12.45 6.45
N SER A 34 24.25 -12.55 5.73
CA SER A 34 24.40 -13.53 4.67
C SER A 34 24.78 -14.86 5.33
N ALA A 35 23.91 -15.84 5.27
CA ALA A 35 24.24 -17.22 5.57
C ALA A 35 23.58 -18.14 4.54
N SER A 36 24.43 -18.70 3.66
CA SER A 36 24.06 -19.81 2.81
C SER A 36 23.97 -21.08 3.66
N ALA A 37 22.79 -21.66 3.75
CA ALA A 37 22.65 -23.01 4.27
C ALA A 37 21.62 -23.77 3.43
N SER A 38 22.11 -24.75 2.68
CA SER A 38 21.32 -25.79 2.07
C SER A 38 20.79 -26.72 3.18
N SER A 39 19.50 -26.88 3.31
CA SER A 39 18.94 -27.94 4.13
C SER A 39 17.81 -28.65 3.39
N SER A 40 18.05 -29.93 3.18
CA SER A 40 17.14 -30.96 2.70
C SER A 40 15.92 -31.09 3.62
N GLY A 41 14.73 -31.11 2.99
CA GLY A 41 13.45 -31.20 3.67
C GLY A 41 13.23 -32.47 4.48
N SER A 42 12.54 -32.28 5.59
CA SER A 42 11.75 -33.30 6.25
C SER A 42 10.36 -32.72 6.45
N SER A 43 9.39 -33.24 5.75
CA SER A 43 7.97 -32.97 5.94
C SER A 43 7.52 -33.51 7.30
N SER A 44 7.40 -32.64 8.29
CA SER A 44 6.62 -32.93 9.50
C SER A 44 5.17 -32.52 9.24
N THR A 45 4.28 -33.49 9.23
CA THR A 45 2.82 -33.28 9.25
C THR A 45 2.45 -32.53 10.51
N ALA A 46 2.13 -31.24 10.38
CA ALA A 46 1.60 -30.43 11.47
C ALA A 46 0.25 -31.01 11.93
N ALA A 47 0.08 -31.13 13.24
CA ALA A 47 -1.17 -31.57 13.85
C ALA A 47 -2.29 -30.58 13.47
N GLY A 48 -3.41 -31.10 12.98
CA GLY A 48 -4.51 -30.29 12.48
C GLY A 48 -5.10 -29.36 13.54
N VAL A 49 -5.25 -28.11 13.17
CA VAL A 49 -6.01 -27.08 13.89
C VAL A 49 -7.48 -27.50 13.93
N PRO A 50 -8.22 -27.34 15.05
CA PRO A 50 -9.64 -27.66 15.12
C PRO A 50 -10.45 -26.80 14.15
N THR A 51 -11.13 -27.41 13.19
CA THR A 51 -11.75 -26.78 12.03
C THR A 51 -13.23 -26.41 12.22
N ALA A 52 -13.71 -26.19 13.45
CA ALA A 52 -15.15 -25.97 13.66
C ALA A 52 -15.65 -24.56 13.27
N ASP A 53 -14.76 -23.54 13.19
CA ASP A 53 -15.09 -22.15 12.86
C ASP A 53 -14.06 -21.51 11.91
N ALA A 54 -13.41 -22.28 11.05
CA ALA A 54 -12.37 -21.75 10.16
C ALA A 54 -13.01 -20.96 9.01
N THR A 55 -12.48 -19.76 8.76
CA THR A 55 -12.78 -18.95 7.56
C THR A 55 -12.53 -19.79 6.30
N PRO A 56 -13.43 -19.75 5.29
CA PRO A 56 -13.19 -20.41 4.00
C PRO A 56 -11.88 -19.95 3.37
N ALA A 57 -11.13 -20.86 2.78
CA ALA A 57 -9.89 -20.52 2.09
C ALA A 57 -10.13 -19.56 0.91
N ASP A 58 -9.23 -18.59 0.73
CA ASP A 58 -9.27 -17.64 -0.38
C ASP A 58 -8.02 -17.79 -1.25
N GLY A 59 -8.18 -18.10 -2.53
CA GLY A 59 -7.10 -18.16 -3.51
C GLY A 59 -5.96 -19.13 -3.16
N GLY A 60 -6.24 -20.19 -2.40
CA GLY A 60 -5.26 -21.15 -1.93
C GLY A 60 -4.69 -20.88 -0.54
N TYR A 61 -4.96 -19.71 0.06
CA TYR A 61 -4.59 -19.40 1.44
C TYR A 61 -5.64 -19.95 2.41
N ALA A 62 -5.23 -20.83 3.32
CA ALA A 62 -6.06 -21.32 4.40
C ALA A 62 -5.82 -20.48 5.65
N TYR A 63 -6.85 -19.78 6.12
CA TYR A 63 -6.78 -18.97 7.33
C TYR A 63 -6.63 -19.84 8.58
N ALA A 64 -5.79 -19.41 9.50
CA ALA A 64 -5.64 -20.04 10.81
C ALA A 64 -6.65 -19.48 11.84
N SER A 65 -7.10 -18.25 11.66
CA SER A 65 -8.03 -17.54 12.53
C SER A 65 -9.34 -17.19 11.82
N ASN A 66 -10.32 -16.69 12.56
CA ASN A 66 -11.59 -16.23 11.98
C ASN A 66 -11.47 -14.77 11.52
N VAL A 67 -11.44 -14.58 10.21
CA VAL A 67 -11.45 -13.26 9.54
C VAL A 67 -12.63 -13.12 8.57
N ASP A 68 -13.70 -13.90 8.75
CA ASP A 68 -14.86 -13.94 7.85
C ASP A 68 -15.40 -12.58 7.51
N THR A 69 -15.56 -11.70 8.49
CA THR A 69 -16.11 -10.37 8.25
C THR A 69 -15.08 -9.40 7.65
N HIS A 70 -13.78 -9.61 7.87
CA HIS A 70 -12.73 -8.77 7.27
C HIS A 70 -12.65 -8.99 5.76
N ARG A 71 -12.70 -10.24 5.31
CA ARG A 71 -12.65 -10.59 3.89
C ARG A 71 -13.83 -10.06 3.07
N LEU A 72 -14.94 -9.69 3.73
CA LEU A 72 -16.13 -9.14 3.07
C LEU A 72 -16.01 -7.64 2.71
N VAL A 73 -15.05 -6.91 3.26
CA VAL A 73 -14.80 -5.50 2.89
C VAL A 73 -14.56 -5.34 1.38
N VAL A 74 -13.93 -6.34 0.76
CA VAL A 74 -13.68 -6.31 -0.69
C VAL A 74 -14.98 -6.35 -1.51
N GLN A 75 -16.10 -6.83 -0.96
CA GLN A 75 -17.41 -6.78 -1.63
C GLN A 75 -17.96 -5.35 -1.70
N ASP A 76 -17.73 -4.52 -0.67
CA ASP A 76 -18.08 -3.09 -0.74
C ASP A 76 -17.32 -2.40 -1.87
N ILE A 77 -16.08 -2.83 -2.15
CA ILE A 77 -15.30 -2.33 -3.30
C ILE A 77 -15.92 -2.79 -4.64
N CYS A 78 -16.46 -4.00 -4.73
CA CYS A 78 -17.19 -4.46 -5.90
C CYS A 78 -18.40 -3.58 -6.17
N ASP A 79 -19.22 -3.32 -5.14
CA ASP A 79 -20.41 -2.47 -5.27
C ASP A 79 -20.03 -1.06 -5.76
N ILE A 80 -18.93 -0.49 -5.25
CA ILE A 80 -18.40 0.78 -5.74
C ILE A 80 -17.94 0.69 -7.19
N ASN A 81 -17.21 -0.39 -7.57
CA ASN A 81 -16.73 -0.58 -8.92
C ASN A 81 -17.86 -0.70 -9.95
N ASP A 82 -19.00 -1.25 -9.56
CA ASP A 82 -20.18 -1.40 -10.43
C ASP A 82 -20.84 -0.06 -10.75
N ILE A 83 -20.71 0.94 -9.89
CA ILE A 83 -21.37 2.24 -10.04
C ILE A 83 -20.43 3.41 -10.32
N VAL A 84 -19.11 3.24 -10.15
CA VAL A 84 -18.12 4.33 -10.32
C VAL A 84 -18.00 4.77 -11.78
N GLY A 85 -18.30 3.88 -12.72
CA GLY A 85 -18.34 4.20 -14.16
C GLY A 85 -19.47 5.14 -14.54
N ASP A 86 -20.55 5.16 -13.76
CA ASP A 86 -21.72 6.02 -13.92
C ASP A 86 -21.60 7.32 -13.11
N TYR A 87 -20.47 7.52 -12.41
CA TYR A 87 -20.17 8.70 -11.60
C TYR A 87 -21.21 8.96 -10.50
N LYS A 88 -21.73 7.90 -9.89
CA LYS A 88 -22.74 7.99 -8.82
C LYS A 88 -22.13 8.37 -7.49
N TRP A 89 -21.55 9.57 -7.42
CA TRP A 89 -20.72 10.04 -6.31
C TRP A 89 -21.40 9.92 -4.94
N SER A 90 -22.71 10.24 -4.86
CA SER A 90 -23.43 10.15 -3.60
C SER A 90 -23.63 8.71 -3.11
N GLU A 91 -23.92 7.76 -4.03
CA GLU A 91 -24.06 6.34 -3.69
C GLU A 91 -22.71 5.75 -3.28
N ILE A 92 -21.64 6.14 -3.99
CA ILE A 92 -20.26 5.72 -3.64
C ILE A 92 -19.86 6.24 -2.25
N ALA A 93 -20.15 7.53 -1.96
CA ALA A 93 -19.86 8.13 -0.66
C ALA A 93 -20.61 7.42 0.47
N GLU A 94 -21.87 6.97 0.24
CA GLU A 94 -22.65 6.22 1.21
C GLU A 94 -22.02 4.85 1.52
N ILE A 95 -21.63 4.08 0.50
CA ILE A 95 -20.95 2.78 0.68
C ILE A 95 -19.60 2.99 1.38
N TYR A 96 -18.84 3.99 0.94
CA TYR A 96 -17.54 4.32 1.52
C TYR A 96 -17.62 4.63 3.02
N ALA A 97 -18.60 5.44 3.43
CA ALA A 97 -18.75 5.91 4.80
C ALA A 97 -19.40 4.88 5.73
N ASN A 98 -20.36 4.10 5.24
CA ASN A 98 -21.21 3.25 6.07
C ASN A 98 -20.93 1.75 5.89
N GLY A 99 -20.31 1.33 4.79
CA GLY A 99 -20.12 -0.08 4.45
C GLY A 99 -21.45 -0.82 4.27
N VAL A 100 -21.36 -2.06 3.80
CA VAL A 100 -22.54 -2.92 3.56
C VAL A 100 -22.30 -4.34 4.07
N HIS A 101 -21.19 -4.96 3.65
CA HIS A 101 -21.01 -6.42 3.76
C HIS A 101 -20.25 -6.86 5.01
N SER A 102 -19.35 -6.04 5.54
CA SER A 102 -18.45 -6.41 6.66
C SER A 102 -19.10 -6.14 8.03
N VAL A 103 -20.17 -6.87 8.34
CA VAL A 103 -20.92 -6.73 9.59
C VAL A 103 -20.26 -7.53 10.71
N LYS A 104 -19.93 -6.88 11.82
CA LYS A 104 -19.36 -7.50 13.02
C LYS A 104 -20.44 -8.17 13.88
N SER A 105 -20.01 -9.00 14.82
CA SER A 105 -20.91 -9.71 15.74
C SER A 105 -21.75 -8.81 16.64
N ASP A 106 -21.29 -7.57 16.88
CA ASP A 106 -22.03 -6.54 17.62
C ASP A 106 -23.01 -5.73 16.76
N GLY A 107 -23.11 -6.05 15.47
CA GLY A 107 -23.96 -5.37 14.49
C GLY A 107 -23.34 -4.10 13.89
N SER A 108 -22.16 -3.66 14.33
CA SER A 108 -21.44 -2.56 13.67
C SER A 108 -20.84 -3.04 12.34
N VAL A 109 -20.64 -2.10 11.39
CA VAL A 109 -20.07 -2.42 10.08
C VAL A 109 -18.66 -1.86 9.99
N ARG A 110 -17.72 -2.64 9.45
CA ARG A 110 -16.44 -2.10 9.02
C ARG A 110 -16.64 -1.34 7.73
N THR A 111 -16.05 -0.16 7.64
CA THR A 111 -16.23 0.72 6.49
C THR A 111 -14.89 1.01 5.82
N ILE A 112 -14.91 1.23 4.51
CA ILE A 112 -13.70 1.62 3.78
C ILE A 112 -13.18 2.96 4.31
N GLY A 113 -14.07 3.92 4.60
CA GLY A 113 -13.71 5.21 5.22
C GLY A 113 -13.06 5.04 6.60
N GLY A 114 -13.50 4.05 7.39
CA GLY A 114 -12.85 3.71 8.66
C GLY A 114 -11.42 3.19 8.49
N PHE A 115 -11.15 2.48 7.40
CA PHE A 115 -9.82 2.04 7.03
C PHE A 115 -8.95 3.16 6.42
N ALA A 116 -9.54 4.25 5.96
CA ALA A 116 -8.81 5.39 5.40
C ALA A 116 -8.21 6.32 6.47
N VAL A 117 -8.62 6.18 7.75
CA VAL A 117 -8.03 6.92 8.88
C VAL A 117 -6.68 6.30 9.25
N GLY A 118 -5.60 7.04 9.01
CA GLY A 118 -4.23 6.54 9.11
C GLY A 118 -3.54 6.78 10.44
N GLU A 119 -4.09 7.66 11.30
CA GLU A 119 -3.41 8.11 12.53
C GLU A 119 -3.03 6.95 13.45
N GLY A 120 -1.73 6.86 13.73
CA GLY A 120 -1.17 5.85 14.61
C GLY A 120 -1.21 4.42 14.06
N LYS A 121 -1.53 4.24 12.79
CA LYS A 121 -1.52 2.92 12.15
C LYS A 121 -0.11 2.52 11.73
N LYS A 122 0.15 1.21 11.75
CA LYS A 122 1.51 0.68 11.52
C LYS A 122 1.97 0.72 10.05
N HIS A 123 1.13 1.20 9.13
CA HIS A 123 1.56 1.48 7.76
C HIS A 123 2.38 2.78 7.62
N GLY A 124 2.31 3.70 8.61
CA GLY A 124 3.13 4.90 8.65
C GLY A 124 2.83 5.96 7.57
N VAL A 125 1.72 5.84 6.85
CA VAL A 125 1.34 6.77 5.77
C VAL A 125 1.01 8.16 6.32
N ASP A 126 0.39 8.21 7.51
CA ASP A 126 0.13 9.44 8.27
C ASP A 126 1.42 10.19 8.61
N THR A 127 2.42 9.47 9.09
CA THR A 127 3.74 10.03 9.41
C THR A 127 4.45 10.54 8.15
N TYR A 128 4.37 9.79 7.05
CA TYR A 128 5.01 10.17 5.79
C TYR A 128 4.41 11.45 5.20
N TYR A 129 3.08 11.54 5.11
CA TYR A 129 2.41 12.71 4.54
C TYR A 129 2.19 13.85 5.56
N GLY A 130 2.46 13.65 6.85
CA GLY A 130 2.31 14.65 7.90
C GLY A 130 0.86 15.06 8.18
N THR A 131 -0.12 14.20 7.88
CA THR A 131 -1.54 14.39 8.16
C THR A 131 -2.13 13.11 8.76
N PRO A 132 -3.11 13.20 9.68
CA PRO A 132 -3.69 12.00 10.31
C PRO A 132 -4.54 11.15 9.36
N THR A 133 -5.01 11.70 8.23
CA THR A 133 -6.00 11.11 7.34
C THR A 133 -5.62 11.14 5.86
N PRO A 134 -4.35 10.88 5.46
CA PRO A 134 -3.90 11.13 4.08
C PRO A 134 -4.60 10.28 3.02
N LEU A 135 -5.13 9.12 3.39
CA LEU A 135 -5.89 8.25 2.50
C LEU A 135 -7.32 8.73 2.33
N ASP A 136 -7.96 9.14 3.45
CA ASP A 136 -9.31 9.72 3.40
C ASP A 136 -9.29 11.09 2.71
N ASP A 137 -8.31 11.94 3.02
CA ASP A 137 -8.12 13.24 2.37
C ASP A 137 -8.05 13.09 0.84
N PHE A 138 -7.33 12.08 0.36
CA PHE A 138 -7.22 11.80 -1.07
C PHE A 138 -8.54 11.35 -1.70
N VAL A 139 -9.21 10.35 -1.12
CA VAL A 139 -10.46 9.78 -1.66
C VAL A 139 -11.61 10.76 -1.52
N SER A 140 -11.77 11.38 -0.36
CA SER A 140 -12.84 12.35 -0.08
C SER A 140 -12.72 13.61 -0.95
N ALA A 141 -11.49 14.08 -1.21
CA ALA A 141 -11.28 15.20 -2.13
C ALA A 141 -11.70 14.84 -3.57
N ALA A 142 -11.38 13.63 -4.05
CA ALA A 142 -11.78 13.15 -5.37
C ALA A 142 -13.29 12.95 -5.47
N LEU A 143 -13.94 12.37 -4.44
CA LEU A 143 -15.40 12.22 -4.36
C LEU A 143 -16.13 13.56 -4.42
N ASN A 144 -15.61 14.57 -3.73
CA ASN A 144 -16.25 15.88 -3.62
C ASN A 144 -15.80 16.87 -4.70
N GLY A 145 -14.81 16.54 -5.55
CA GLY A 145 -14.25 17.44 -6.54
C GLY A 145 -13.60 18.67 -5.89
N THR A 146 -12.81 18.48 -4.84
CA THR A 146 -12.14 19.54 -4.07
C THR A 146 -10.62 19.38 -4.11
N GLY A 147 -9.88 20.39 -3.62
CA GLY A 147 -8.41 20.36 -3.63
C GLY A 147 -7.88 20.22 -5.05
N VAL A 148 -6.96 19.32 -5.28
CA VAL A 148 -6.37 19.03 -6.61
C VAL A 148 -7.37 18.48 -7.62
N TRP A 149 -8.55 18.04 -7.17
CA TRP A 149 -9.64 17.53 -8.02
C TRP A 149 -10.67 18.61 -8.37
N ALA A 150 -10.47 19.86 -7.93
CA ALA A 150 -11.41 20.95 -8.19
C ALA A 150 -11.37 21.35 -9.67
N GLY A 151 -12.53 21.23 -10.35
CA GLY A 151 -12.64 21.52 -11.77
C GLY A 151 -12.22 20.39 -12.71
N GLU A 152 -11.72 19.27 -12.17
CA GLU A 152 -11.40 18.10 -12.96
C GLU A 152 -12.66 17.39 -13.48
N SER A 153 -12.52 16.74 -14.63
CA SER A 153 -13.61 15.95 -15.22
C SER A 153 -13.97 14.74 -14.32
N ASP A 154 -15.19 14.24 -14.47
CA ASP A 154 -15.62 13.03 -13.75
C ASP A 154 -14.75 11.81 -14.09
N ALA A 155 -14.18 11.75 -15.29
CA ALA A 155 -13.26 10.69 -15.70
C ALA A 155 -11.93 10.73 -14.91
N VAL A 156 -11.41 11.92 -14.65
CA VAL A 156 -10.21 12.16 -13.84
C VAL A 156 -10.50 11.85 -12.37
N ARG A 157 -11.57 12.43 -11.80
CA ARG A 157 -11.98 12.21 -10.41
C ARG A 157 -12.22 10.73 -10.09
N LYS A 158 -12.81 9.99 -11.04
CA LYS A 158 -13.01 8.55 -10.95
C LYS A 158 -11.71 7.79 -10.64
N GLN A 159 -10.58 8.19 -11.23
CA GLN A 159 -9.31 7.50 -10.95
C GLN A 159 -8.91 7.68 -9.48
N GLY A 160 -9.02 8.88 -8.93
CA GLY A 160 -8.77 9.14 -7.52
C GLY A 160 -9.64 8.30 -6.60
N VAL A 161 -10.95 8.30 -6.85
CA VAL A 161 -11.91 7.52 -6.05
C VAL A 161 -11.64 6.02 -6.17
N GLN A 162 -11.66 5.47 -7.38
CA GLN A 162 -11.58 4.03 -7.59
C GLN A 162 -10.23 3.46 -7.16
N LYS A 163 -9.11 4.10 -7.57
CA LYS A 163 -7.77 3.57 -7.24
C LYS A 163 -7.39 3.87 -5.80
N GLY A 164 -7.85 4.98 -5.25
CA GLY A 164 -7.69 5.29 -3.83
C GLY A 164 -8.36 4.23 -2.95
N ILE A 165 -9.62 3.92 -3.20
CA ILE A 165 -10.39 2.91 -2.46
C ILE A 165 -9.80 1.51 -2.68
N MET A 166 -9.73 1.07 -3.93
CA MET A 166 -9.39 -0.30 -4.30
C MET A 166 -7.94 -0.67 -3.97
N ASN A 167 -7.02 0.30 -3.96
CA ASN A 167 -5.59 0.02 -3.85
C ASN A 167 -4.91 0.77 -2.71
N GLN A 168 -4.99 2.11 -2.61
CA GLN A 168 -4.24 2.82 -1.57
C GLN A 168 -4.70 2.41 -0.17
N ILE A 169 -6.01 2.46 0.11
CA ILE A 169 -6.55 2.11 1.43
C ILE A 169 -6.30 0.63 1.73
N MET A 170 -6.60 -0.26 0.79
CA MET A 170 -6.48 -1.70 1.01
C MET A 170 -5.02 -2.12 1.23
N ILE A 171 -4.07 -1.59 0.44
CA ILE A 171 -2.66 -1.92 0.62
C ILE A 171 -2.08 -1.28 1.89
N ALA A 172 -2.49 -0.06 2.25
CA ALA A 172 -2.09 0.51 3.52
C ALA A 172 -2.51 -0.41 4.69
N TRP A 173 -3.71 -0.99 4.64
CA TRP A 173 -4.16 -1.93 5.66
C TRP A 173 -3.46 -3.29 5.59
N VAL A 174 -3.17 -3.81 4.41
CA VAL A 174 -2.28 -4.99 4.28
C VAL A 174 -0.95 -4.73 4.99
N VAL A 175 -0.31 -3.60 4.73
CA VAL A 175 0.96 -3.22 5.39
C VAL A 175 0.77 -3.01 6.90
N HIS A 176 -0.36 -2.39 7.32
CA HIS A 176 -0.69 -2.25 8.74
C HIS A 176 -0.73 -3.60 9.44
N GLU A 177 -1.44 -4.56 8.87
CA GLU A 177 -1.64 -5.87 9.48
C GLU A 177 -0.36 -6.71 9.50
N LEU A 178 0.44 -6.68 8.42
CA LEU A 178 1.76 -7.32 8.42
C LEU A 178 2.66 -6.74 9.51
N ASN A 179 2.73 -5.42 9.64
CA ASN A 179 3.54 -4.75 10.67
C ASN A 179 2.96 -4.95 12.08
N ALA A 180 1.65 -5.07 12.23
CA ALA A 180 1.01 -5.41 13.50
C ALA A 180 1.34 -6.84 13.91
N ALA A 181 1.33 -7.78 12.97
CA ALA A 181 1.74 -9.16 13.21
C ALA A 181 3.20 -9.23 13.66
N LEU A 182 4.13 -8.54 12.96
CA LEU A 182 5.54 -8.46 13.35
C LEU A 182 5.72 -7.89 14.76
N ALA A 183 5.03 -6.80 15.10
CA ALA A 183 5.13 -6.20 16.43
C ALA A 183 4.61 -7.15 17.53
N LYS A 184 3.49 -7.83 17.30
CA LYS A 184 2.95 -8.81 18.25
C LYS A 184 3.84 -10.05 18.37
N ALA A 185 4.45 -10.51 17.28
CA ALA A 185 5.41 -11.62 17.30
C ALA A 185 6.65 -11.27 18.12
N ALA A 186 7.19 -10.06 17.97
CA ALA A 186 8.31 -9.55 18.77
C ALA A 186 7.96 -9.46 20.27
N ASP A 187 6.69 -9.21 20.61
CA ASP A 187 6.18 -9.25 22.00
C ASP A 187 5.87 -10.68 22.48
N GLY A 188 6.11 -11.72 21.65
CA GLY A 188 5.82 -13.11 21.96
C GLY A 188 4.32 -13.47 21.92
N ASN A 189 3.48 -12.62 21.34
CA ASN A 189 2.04 -12.86 21.25
C ASN A 189 1.68 -13.55 19.91
N PHE A 190 1.73 -14.87 19.92
CA PHE A 190 1.36 -15.74 18.80
C PHE A 190 -0.07 -16.28 18.88
N ASP A 191 -0.95 -15.68 19.71
CA ASP A 191 -2.33 -16.11 19.86
C ASP A 191 -3.07 -16.11 18.51
N VAL A 192 -3.75 -17.21 18.21
CA VAL A 192 -4.42 -17.40 16.91
C VAL A 192 -5.63 -16.48 16.76
N ALA A 193 -6.34 -16.20 17.83
CA ALA A 193 -7.61 -15.46 17.76
C ALA A 193 -7.43 -13.94 17.80
N SER A 194 -6.31 -13.43 18.38
CA SER A 194 -6.12 -12.00 18.64
C SER A 194 -4.67 -11.52 18.56
N GLY A 195 -3.72 -12.45 18.38
CA GLY A 195 -2.29 -12.19 18.32
C GLY A 195 -1.77 -11.91 16.91
N ALA A 196 -0.48 -12.22 16.71
CA ALA A 196 0.20 -12.01 15.44
C ALA A 196 -0.42 -12.83 14.29
N VAL A 197 -0.86 -14.05 14.56
CA VAL A 197 -1.51 -14.93 13.56
C VAL A 197 -2.78 -14.30 13.02
N HIS A 198 -3.60 -13.68 13.88
CA HIS A 198 -4.83 -13.02 13.45
C HIS A 198 -4.57 -11.84 12.51
N ASN A 199 -3.64 -10.96 12.87
CA ASN A 199 -3.28 -9.83 11.99
C ASN A 199 -2.72 -10.31 10.64
N TRP A 200 -1.92 -11.38 10.65
CA TRP A 200 -1.39 -11.96 9.43
C TRP A 200 -2.50 -12.44 8.48
N ASP A 201 -3.50 -13.12 9.02
CA ASP A 201 -4.68 -13.56 8.27
C ASP A 201 -5.50 -12.36 7.75
N GLU A 202 -5.67 -11.30 8.55
CA GLU A 202 -6.33 -10.06 8.12
C GLU A 202 -5.63 -9.42 6.92
N ALA A 203 -4.30 -9.47 6.84
CA ALA A 203 -3.55 -8.93 5.69
C ALA A 203 -3.99 -9.61 4.37
N TRP A 204 -4.12 -10.95 4.34
CA TRP A 204 -4.62 -11.64 3.16
C TRP A 204 -6.11 -11.38 2.90
N ALA A 205 -6.91 -11.26 3.96
CA ALA A 205 -8.33 -10.92 3.85
C ALA A 205 -8.56 -9.57 3.16
N PHE A 206 -7.68 -8.58 3.38
CA PHE A 206 -7.74 -7.28 2.70
C PHE A 206 -7.11 -7.30 1.30
N TYR A 207 -6.13 -8.17 1.05
CA TYR A 207 -5.49 -8.25 -0.27
C TYR A 207 -6.33 -9.01 -1.29
N HIS A 208 -6.80 -10.20 -0.93
CA HIS A 208 -7.58 -11.11 -1.78
C HIS A 208 -9.07 -11.06 -1.44
N GLY A 209 -9.42 -11.35 -0.20
CA GLY A 209 -10.78 -11.33 0.33
C GLY A 209 -11.75 -12.27 -0.38
N ALA A 210 -13.04 -12.05 -0.13
CA ALA A 210 -14.11 -12.87 -0.69
C ALA A 210 -14.43 -12.54 -2.17
N ALA A 211 -13.89 -11.43 -2.70
CA ALA A 211 -14.17 -10.94 -4.05
C ALA A 211 -12.87 -10.44 -4.74
N PRO A 212 -11.91 -11.34 -5.06
CA PRO A 212 -10.57 -10.96 -5.51
C PRO A 212 -10.56 -10.17 -6.83
N GLY A 213 -11.64 -10.22 -7.61
CA GLY A 213 -11.81 -9.43 -8.84
C GLY A 213 -11.91 -7.93 -8.63
N CYS A 214 -12.15 -7.46 -7.41
CA CYS A 214 -12.43 -6.06 -7.09
C CYS A 214 -11.32 -5.38 -6.27
N GLY A 215 -10.33 -6.13 -5.78
CA GLY A 215 -9.28 -5.66 -4.88
C GLY A 215 -7.88 -5.60 -5.49
N PRO A 216 -6.85 -5.48 -4.65
CA PRO A 216 -5.45 -5.43 -5.06
C PRO A 216 -5.01 -6.65 -5.89
N PHE A 217 -5.53 -7.84 -5.58
CA PHE A 217 -5.24 -9.08 -6.32
C PHE A 217 -5.54 -8.94 -7.82
N ALA A 218 -6.70 -8.37 -8.17
CA ALA A 218 -7.06 -8.11 -9.57
C ALA A 218 -6.15 -7.06 -10.23
N THR A 219 -5.69 -6.08 -9.46
CA THR A 219 -4.74 -5.08 -9.95
C THR A 219 -3.42 -5.73 -10.34
N ALA A 220 -2.88 -6.63 -9.50
CA ALA A 220 -1.67 -7.38 -9.80
C ALA A 220 -1.80 -8.19 -11.11
N ASN A 221 -2.90 -8.91 -11.31
CA ASN A 221 -3.15 -9.66 -12.54
C ASN A 221 -3.17 -8.75 -13.80
N LYS A 222 -3.80 -7.57 -13.68
CA LYS A 222 -3.81 -6.59 -14.78
C LYS A 222 -2.41 -6.05 -15.08
N ARG A 223 -1.59 -5.78 -14.06
CA ARG A 223 -0.20 -5.31 -14.25
C ARG A 223 0.68 -6.41 -14.85
N ALA A 224 0.56 -7.62 -14.33
CA ALA A 224 1.31 -8.76 -14.87
C ALA A 224 1.05 -9.00 -16.35
N LYS A 225 -0.20 -8.83 -16.80
CA LYS A 225 -0.52 -8.91 -18.22
C LYS A 225 0.17 -7.83 -19.04
N ASP A 226 0.24 -6.60 -18.54
CA ASP A 226 0.90 -5.47 -19.21
C ASP A 226 2.43 -5.64 -19.27
N PHE A 227 3.02 -6.37 -18.33
CA PHE A 227 4.47 -6.52 -18.15
C PHE A 227 5.00 -7.90 -18.56
N GLY A 228 4.14 -8.81 -19.00
CA GLY A 228 4.54 -10.17 -19.37
C GLY A 228 4.94 -11.05 -18.21
N THR A 229 4.39 -10.80 -17.00
CA THR A 229 4.71 -11.53 -15.76
C THR A 229 3.52 -12.34 -15.22
N LEU A 230 2.67 -12.86 -16.12
CA LEU A 230 1.67 -13.85 -15.74
C LEU A 230 2.34 -15.21 -15.48
N GLY A 231 1.79 -15.94 -14.52
CA GLY A 231 2.20 -17.30 -14.20
C GLY A 231 1.86 -18.30 -15.30
N SER A 232 2.10 -19.57 -15.02
CA SER A 232 1.93 -20.66 -16.00
C SER A 232 0.47 -20.91 -16.42
N ASP A 233 -0.50 -20.44 -15.63
CA ASP A 233 -1.93 -20.47 -15.95
C ASP A 233 -2.35 -19.40 -16.97
N GLY A 234 -1.51 -18.40 -17.23
CA GLY A 234 -1.78 -17.28 -18.13
C GLY A 234 -2.77 -16.26 -17.59
N GLU A 235 -3.15 -16.34 -16.31
CA GLU A 235 -4.19 -15.51 -15.68
C GLU A 235 -3.68 -14.85 -14.37
N THR A 236 -2.96 -15.60 -13.55
CA THR A 236 -2.47 -15.15 -12.25
C THR A 236 -1.10 -14.49 -12.38
N ALA A 237 -0.91 -13.35 -11.72
CA ALA A 237 0.36 -12.66 -11.68
C ALA A 237 1.42 -13.46 -10.90
N LEU A 238 2.66 -13.51 -11.36
CA LEU A 238 3.78 -14.04 -10.56
C LEU A 238 3.90 -13.31 -9.20
N ALA A 239 3.56 -12.01 -9.15
CA ALA A 239 3.50 -11.26 -7.90
C ALA A 239 2.42 -11.81 -6.95
N ASN A 240 1.25 -12.25 -7.45
CA ASN A 240 0.21 -12.87 -6.64
C ASN A 240 0.62 -14.27 -6.15
N GLU A 241 1.25 -15.08 -7.01
CA GLU A 241 1.76 -16.40 -6.64
C GLU A 241 2.82 -16.28 -5.53
N GLY A 242 3.76 -15.34 -5.69
CA GLY A 242 4.81 -15.09 -4.71
C GLY A 242 4.28 -14.51 -3.40
N LEU A 243 3.30 -13.61 -3.46
CA LEU A 243 2.65 -13.08 -2.26
C LEU A 243 1.89 -14.18 -1.51
N LEU A 244 1.15 -15.04 -2.22
CA LEU A 244 0.47 -16.19 -1.60
C LEU A 244 1.46 -17.12 -0.90
N ALA A 245 2.58 -17.44 -1.54
CA ALA A 245 3.63 -18.25 -0.93
C ALA A 245 4.19 -17.60 0.35
N ALA A 246 4.52 -16.30 0.28
CA ALA A 246 4.98 -15.55 1.45
C ALA A 246 3.95 -15.50 2.59
N MET A 247 2.66 -15.37 2.25
CA MET A 247 1.58 -15.38 3.25
C MET A 247 1.45 -16.75 3.93
N ILE A 248 1.58 -17.84 3.18
CA ILE A 248 1.58 -19.20 3.73
C ILE A 248 2.78 -19.43 4.65
N ASP A 249 3.98 -19.07 4.19
CA ASP A 249 5.22 -19.23 4.96
C ASP A 249 5.18 -18.42 6.27
N GLY A 250 4.69 -17.17 6.22
CA GLY A 250 4.59 -16.33 7.40
C GLY A 250 3.54 -16.80 8.40
N ARG A 251 2.38 -17.29 7.94
CA ARG A 251 1.39 -17.94 8.82
C ARG A 251 2.00 -19.15 9.52
N ASP A 252 2.68 -20.02 8.78
CA ASP A 252 3.27 -21.24 9.32
C ASP A 252 4.42 -20.93 10.28
N ALA A 253 5.22 -19.90 10.00
CA ALA A 253 6.23 -19.37 10.92
C ALA A 253 5.61 -18.84 12.22
N LEU A 254 4.52 -18.07 12.14
CA LEU A 254 3.80 -17.55 13.30
C LEU A 254 3.20 -18.69 14.15
N LEU A 255 2.61 -19.70 13.52
CA LEU A 255 2.07 -20.87 14.22
C LEU A 255 3.17 -21.69 14.92
N ALA A 256 4.40 -21.64 14.40
CA ALA A 256 5.58 -22.26 15.01
C ALA A 256 6.27 -21.37 16.06
N GLY A 257 5.85 -20.10 16.22
CA GLY A 257 6.53 -19.11 17.06
C GLY A 257 7.90 -18.68 16.52
N ASP A 258 8.10 -18.76 15.19
CA ASP A 258 9.33 -18.38 14.50
C ASP A 258 9.25 -16.90 14.04
N GLU A 259 9.73 -16.00 14.88
CA GLU A 259 9.81 -14.57 14.60
C GLU A 259 10.68 -14.28 13.37
N ALA A 260 11.82 -14.96 13.23
CA ALA A 260 12.75 -14.72 12.12
C ALA A 260 12.14 -15.14 10.76
N GLY A 261 11.48 -16.28 10.72
CA GLY A 261 10.70 -16.74 9.59
C GLY A 261 9.60 -15.75 9.22
N THR A 262 8.88 -15.22 10.22
CA THR A 262 7.83 -14.22 10.02
C THR A 262 8.38 -12.93 9.39
N ILE A 263 9.51 -12.41 9.88
CA ILE A 263 10.17 -11.22 9.31
C ILE A 263 10.57 -11.46 7.84
N SER A 264 11.12 -12.64 7.54
CA SER A 264 11.50 -13.00 6.17
C SER A 264 10.27 -13.03 5.24
N ALA A 265 9.19 -13.65 5.69
CA ALA A 265 7.94 -13.75 4.93
C ALA A 265 7.28 -12.37 4.72
N ALA A 266 7.29 -11.49 5.73
CA ALA A 266 6.77 -10.13 5.61
C ALA A 266 7.56 -9.29 4.59
N ARG A 267 8.88 -9.46 4.54
CA ARG A 267 9.73 -8.81 3.54
C ARG A 267 9.39 -9.30 2.13
N GLU A 268 9.21 -10.60 1.96
CA GLU A 268 8.85 -11.18 0.67
C GLU A 268 7.45 -10.74 0.23
N ALA A 269 6.47 -10.71 1.14
CA ALA A 269 5.15 -10.17 0.88
C ALA A 269 5.21 -8.70 0.40
N THR A 270 6.01 -7.86 1.08
CA THR A 270 6.20 -6.45 0.70
C THR A 270 6.85 -6.31 -0.68
N LYS A 271 7.80 -7.18 -1.02
CA LYS A 271 8.41 -7.23 -2.36
C LYS A 271 7.36 -7.39 -3.46
N HIS A 272 6.45 -8.34 -3.31
CA HIS A 272 5.43 -8.61 -4.33
C HIS A 272 4.38 -7.51 -4.45
N VAL A 273 4.04 -6.85 -3.34
CA VAL A 273 3.24 -5.62 -3.36
C VAL A 273 3.98 -4.52 -4.13
N PHE A 274 5.26 -4.31 -3.83
CA PHE A 274 6.07 -3.30 -4.51
C PHE A 274 6.15 -3.54 -6.02
N ILE A 275 6.37 -4.77 -6.49
CA ILE A 275 6.39 -5.11 -7.92
C ILE A 275 5.12 -4.60 -8.61
N THR A 276 3.95 -4.94 -8.08
CA THR A 276 2.66 -4.57 -8.67
C THR A 276 2.51 -3.05 -8.86
N TYR A 277 2.86 -2.27 -7.85
CA TYR A 277 2.63 -0.82 -7.89
C TYR A 277 3.77 -0.05 -8.55
N ALA A 278 4.99 -0.59 -8.59
CA ALA A 278 6.07 -0.10 -9.43
C ALA A 278 5.74 -0.30 -10.92
N GLN A 279 5.23 -1.46 -11.32
CA GLN A 279 4.71 -1.70 -12.66
C GLN A 279 3.57 -0.73 -13.02
N ALA A 280 2.64 -0.49 -12.09
CA ALA A 280 1.56 0.46 -12.32
C ALA A 280 2.08 1.89 -12.54
N THR A 281 3.03 2.34 -11.72
CA THR A 281 3.68 3.65 -11.83
C THR A 281 4.34 3.83 -13.21
N ILE A 282 5.13 2.86 -13.64
CA ILE A 282 5.78 2.88 -14.97
C ILE A 282 4.75 2.95 -16.09
N LYS A 283 3.73 2.08 -16.05
CA LYS A 283 2.70 2.03 -17.08
C LYS A 283 2.02 3.38 -17.27
N TYR A 284 1.58 4.00 -16.17
CA TYR A 284 0.80 5.22 -16.28
C TYR A 284 1.66 6.45 -16.61
N ALA A 285 2.90 6.48 -16.20
CA ALA A 285 3.84 7.48 -16.70
C ALA A 285 4.07 7.35 -18.22
N ALA A 286 4.23 6.13 -18.73
CA ALA A 286 4.31 5.87 -20.17
C ALA A 286 3.04 6.28 -20.91
N LYS A 287 1.88 6.05 -20.30
CA LYS A 287 0.58 6.47 -20.85
C LYS A 287 0.46 7.98 -20.93
N VAL A 288 0.78 8.70 -19.85
CA VAL A 288 0.81 10.18 -19.85
C VAL A 288 1.68 10.71 -20.99
N TYR A 289 2.88 10.15 -21.14
CA TYR A 289 3.78 10.54 -22.21
C TYR A 289 3.19 10.31 -23.60
N SER A 290 2.64 9.11 -23.89
CA SER A 290 2.08 8.79 -25.19
C SER A 290 0.86 9.64 -25.55
N ASP A 291 0.02 9.99 -24.55
CA ASP A 291 -1.16 10.82 -24.76
C ASP A 291 -0.76 12.28 -25.08
N LEU A 292 0.26 12.79 -24.37
CA LEU A 292 0.81 14.13 -24.67
C LEU A 292 1.42 14.20 -26.08
N GLU A 293 2.15 13.15 -26.52
CA GLU A 293 2.65 13.07 -27.89
C GLU A 293 1.53 13.02 -28.93
N ALA A 294 0.41 12.36 -28.59
CA ALA A 294 -0.78 12.34 -29.43
C ALA A 294 -1.60 13.64 -29.39
N GLY A 295 -1.27 14.57 -28.50
CA GLY A 295 -2.01 15.82 -28.27
C GLY A 295 -3.33 15.62 -27.51
N ASP A 296 -3.53 14.46 -26.86
CA ASP A 296 -4.70 14.15 -26.05
C ASP A 296 -4.46 14.50 -24.58
N THR A 297 -4.61 15.78 -24.27
CA THR A 297 -4.37 16.30 -22.91
C THR A 297 -5.38 15.79 -21.89
N GLU A 298 -6.60 15.47 -22.30
CA GLU A 298 -7.61 14.88 -21.39
C GLU A 298 -7.24 13.44 -21.03
N ALA A 299 -6.87 12.61 -21.97
CA ALA A 299 -6.38 11.27 -21.68
C ALA A 299 -5.12 11.29 -20.81
N ALA A 300 -4.18 12.21 -21.09
CA ALA A 300 -3.00 12.42 -20.27
C ALA A 300 -3.35 12.75 -18.82
N ARG A 301 -4.34 13.63 -18.58
CA ARG A 301 -4.81 13.99 -17.24
C ARG A 301 -5.47 12.82 -16.51
N VAL A 302 -6.28 12.01 -17.21
CA VAL A 302 -6.87 10.78 -16.67
C VAL A 302 -5.80 9.78 -16.26
N HIS A 303 -4.80 9.54 -17.12
CA HIS A 303 -3.71 8.61 -16.82
C HIS A 303 -2.75 9.14 -15.74
N GLN A 304 -2.56 10.47 -15.65
CA GLN A 304 -1.83 11.10 -14.55
C GLN A 304 -2.51 10.81 -13.21
N ALA A 305 -3.82 11.03 -13.11
CA ALA A 305 -4.59 10.76 -11.90
C ALA A 305 -4.52 9.28 -11.48
N GLU A 306 -4.63 8.37 -12.46
CA GLU A 306 -4.52 6.93 -12.22
C GLU A 306 -3.11 6.54 -11.76
N GLY A 307 -2.08 7.07 -12.43
CA GLY A 307 -0.68 6.85 -12.09
C GLY A 307 -0.32 7.40 -10.71
N TRP A 308 -0.77 8.60 -10.38
CA TRP A 308 -0.55 9.18 -9.07
C TRP A 308 -1.18 8.37 -7.95
N ALA A 309 -2.41 7.90 -8.15
CA ALA A 309 -3.07 7.04 -7.18
C ALA A 309 -2.29 5.74 -6.90
N PHE A 310 -1.65 5.15 -7.90
CA PHE A 310 -0.81 3.97 -7.72
C PHE A 310 0.56 4.30 -7.13
N PHE A 311 1.17 5.38 -7.57
CA PHE A 311 2.48 5.80 -7.08
C PHE A 311 2.46 6.07 -5.57
N ARG A 312 1.42 6.73 -5.06
CA ARG A 312 1.26 7.00 -3.62
C ARG A 312 1.31 5.77 -2.72
N ILE A 313 1.15 4.57 -3.27
CA ILE A 313 1.27 3.31 -2.51
C ILE A 313 2.73 2.97 -2.20
N ILE A 314 3.63 3.23 -3.16
CA ILE A 314 5.06 2.92 -3.02
C ILE A 314 5.90 4.15 -2.66
N GLU A 315 5.36 5.34 -2.78
CA GLU A 315 6.05 6.59 -2.46
C GLU A 315 6.61 6.62 -1.02
N PRO A 316 5.86 6.18 0.02
CA PRO A 316 6.41 6.08 1.38
C PRO A 316 7.58 5.09 1.48
N ILE A 317 7.61 4.03 0.69
CA ILE A 317 8.73 3.08 0.65
C ILE A 317 9.97 3.76 0.09
N LEU A 318 9.82 4.50 -1.00
CA LEU A 318 10.92 5.24 -1.65
C LEU A 318 11.43 6.34 -0.74
N GLY A 319 10.55 7.22 -0.25
CA GLY A 319 10.91 8.39 0.55
C GLY A 319 11.53 8.03 1.90
N ASN A 320 11.02 7.02 2.60
CA ASN A 320 11.60 6.54 3.86
C ASN A 320 12.99 5.89 3.67
N ASN A 321 13.33 5.47 2.45
CA ASN A 321 14.68 5.03 2.09
C ASN A 321 15.55 6.15 1.48
N GLY A 322 15.10 7.40 1.54
CA GLY A 322 15.87 8.57 1.09
C GLY A 322 16.00 8.68 -0.44
N ILE A 323 15.11 8.03 -1.18
CA ILE A 323 15.10 8.09 -2.64
C ILE A 323 14.34 9.34 -3.08
N ASP A 324 14.94 10.12 -3.96
CA ASP A 324 14.32 11.31 -4.55
C ASP A 324 13.24 10.88 -5.57
N THR A 325 11.99 11.22 -5.28
CA THR A 325 10.83 10.91 -6.12
C THR A 325 10.43 12.03 -7.07
N SER A 326 11.16 13.13 -7.08
CA SER A 326 10.80 14.36 -7.82
C SER A 326 10.55 14.12 -9.32
N VAL A 327 11.23 13.16 -9.93
CA VAL A 327 11.01 12.77 -11.33
C VAL A 327 9.61 12.19 -11.50
N ILE A 328 9.19 11.27 -10.64
CA ILE A 328 7.86 10.65 -10.69
C ILE A 328 6.78 11.69 -10.38
N ASP A 329 7.01 12.51 -9.36
CA ASP A 329 6.11 13.61 -8.97
C ASP A 329 5.90 14.62 -10.10
N SER A 330 6.94 14.97 -10.84
CA SER A 330 6.83 15.90 -11.97
C SER A 330 5.93 15.38 -13.10
N ILE A 331 5.72 14.07 -13.20
CA ILE A 331 4.89 13.42 -14.22
C ILE A 331 3.48 13.16 -13.69
N LEU A 332 3.38 12.59 -12.49
CA LEU A 332 2.15 11.99 -11.99
C LEU A 332 1.41 12.82 -10.94
N ASN A 333 2.09 13.71 -10.20
CA ASN A 333 1.43 14.49 -9.14
C ASN A 333 0.39 15.45 -9.73
N MET A 334 -0.85 15.32 -9.27
CA MET A 334 -2.01 16.10 -9.73
C MET A 334 -1.96 17.59 -9.39
N GLU A 335 -1.02 18.03 -8.56
CA GLU A 335 -0.74 19.47 -8.34
C GLU A 335 -0.07 20.12 -9.56
N ASN A 336 0.48 19.29 -10.47
CA ASN A 336 1.13 19.72 -11.70
C ASN A 336 0.23 19.43 -12.91
N GLU A 337 0.48 20.12 -14.01
CA GLU A 337 0.02 19.67 -15.32
C GLU A 337 0.68 18.34 -15.68
N PRO A 338 0.06 17.48 -16.53
CA PRO A 338 0.67 16.24 -16.96
C PRO A 338 2.06 16.45 -17.54
N GLY A 339 3.07 15.86 -16.90
CA GLY A 339 4.46 16.02 -17.30
C GLY A 339 4.94 14.96 -18.28
N SER A 340 5.89 15.32 -19.14
CA SER A 340 6.59 14.36 -19.99
C SER A 340 7.81 13.80 -19.26
N GLY A 341 8.03 12.49 -19.36
CA GLY A 341 9.21 11.84 -18.82
C GLY A 341 9.43 10.49 -19.48
N SER A 342 10.61 9.93 -19.39
CA SER A 342 10.89 8.62 -19.97
C SER A 342 10.62 7.49 -18.96
N VAL A 343 10.22 6.34 -19.47
CA VAL A 343 10.15 5.11 -18.66
C VAL A 343 11.49 4.81 -17.99
N ALA A 344 12.60 5.11 -18.67
CA ALA A 344 13.95 4.90 -18.13
C ALA A 344 14.24 5.76 -16.89
N ASP A 345 13.75 7.01 -16.86
CA ASP A 345 13.94 7.90 -15.70
C ASP A 345 13.15 7.37 -14.49
N ILE A 346 11.92 6.91 -14.72
CA ILE A 346 11.11 6.27 -13.66
C ILE A 346 11.81 5.01 -13.15
N GLN A 347 12.28 4.16 -14.06
CA GLN A 347 12.98 2.93 -13.73
C GLN A 347 14.22 3.22 -12.85
N ALA A 348 14.99 4.25 -13.18
CA ALA A 348 16.17 4.64 -12.41
C ALA A 348 15.83 5.06 -10.96
N VAL A 349 14.67 5.66 -10.73
CA VAL A 349 14.17 5.98 -9.38
C VAL A 349 13.80 4.70 -8.61
N LEU A 350 13.26 3.68 -9.29
CA LEU A 350 12.82 2.43 -8.68
C LEU A 350 13.95 1.41 -8.46
N ASP A 351 15.00 1.46 -9.27
CA ASP A 351 16.12 0.50 -9.27
C ASP A 351 16.75 0.23 -7.89
N PRO A 352 16.98 1.24 -7.01
CA PRO A 352 17.53 0.97 -5.68
C PRO A 352 16.63 0.05 -4.83
N VAL A 353 15.29 0.17 -4.92
CA VAL A 353 14.36 -0.69 -4.18
C VAL A 353 14.22 -2.06 -4.85
N ILE A 354 14.25 -2.10 -6.19
CA ILE A 354 14.32 -3.35 -6.96
C ILE A 354 15.54 -4.15 -6.53
N ALA A 355 16.71 -3.50 -6.44
CA ALA A 355 17.95 -4.14 -6.00
C ALA A 355 17.88 -4.57 -4.51
N TYR A 356 17.29 -3.73 -3.63
CA TYR A 356 17.13 -4.04 -2.20
C TYR A 356 16.30 -5.30 -1.97
N PHE A 357 15.22 -5.48 -2.72
CA PHE A 357 14.39 -6.68 -2.64
C PHE A 357 14.96 -7.87 -3.43
N GLY A 358 15.98 -7.66 -4.27
CA GLY A 358 16.54 -8.69 -5.16
C GLY A 358 15.54 -9.09 -6.25
N ILE A 359 14.69 -8.17 -6.70
CA ILE A 359 13.69 -8.42 -7.75
C ILE A 359 14.42 -8.69 -9.07
N THR A 360 14.14 -9.83 -9.67
CA THR A 360 14.75 -10.23 -10.94
C THR A 360 14.00 -9.64 -12.14
N PRO A 361 14.65 -9.51 -13.31
CA PRO A 361 13.96 -9.09 -14.54
C PRO A 361 12.78 -10.00 -14.92
N ALA A 362 12.80 -11.26 -14.54
CA ALA A 362 11.71 -12.20 -14.81
C ALA A 362 10.48 -11.93 -13.93
N GLU A 363 10.70 -11.50 -12.67
CA GLU A 363 9.62 -11.12 -11.75
C GLU A 363 9.05 -9.75 -12.08
N PHE A 364 9.90 -8.81 -12.52
CA PHE A 364 9.47 -7.43 -12.79
C PHE A 364 8.85 -7.26 -14.18
N GLY A 365 9.37 -7.99 -15.19
CA GLY A 365 8.95 -7.85 -16.57
C GLY A 365 9.35 -6.53 -17.22
N SER A 366 8.69 -6.21 -18.33
CA SER A 366 8.85 -4.94 -19.03
C SER A 366 7.52 -4.47 -19.59
N TYR A 367 7.25 -3.18 -19.51
CA TYR A 367 6.09 -2.58 -20.16
C TYR A 367 6.38 -2.45 -21.66
N GLY A 368 5.55 -3.12 -22.50
CA GLY A 368 5.70 -3.15 -23.94
C GLY A 368 4.45 -2.77 -24.70
#